data_dea11f5958c0af489dccb6f128bb8e84
#
_entry.id   dea11f5958c0af489dccb6f128bb8e84
#
_cell.length_a   1.000
_cell.length_b   1.000
_cell.length_c   1.000
_cell.angle_alpha   90.00
_cell.angle_beta   90.00
_cell.angle_gamma   90.00
#
_symmetry.space_group_name_H-M   'P 1'
#
loop_
_entity.id
_entity.type
_entity.pdbx_description
1 polymer ?
#
loop_
_entity_poly.entity_id
_entity_poly.type
_entity_poly.pdbx_seq_one_letter_code
_entity_poly.pdbx_strand_id
1 'polypeptide(L)' 'MSNQVRIEIMDQFGKWHRYTSVSNSPSSIKQALQAALKQQLASRSKKVRAVDDKTNNIIDMLQG' A
#
# COMPACT_ATOMS: atom_id res chain seq x y z
N MET A 1 -13.84 -3.19 -16.90
CA MET A 1 -13.81 -2.68 -15.52
C MET A 1 -12.38 -2.62 -15.06
N SER A 2 -12.01 -1.50 -14.48
CA SER A 2 -10.66 -1.35 -13.96
C SER A 2 -10.55 -2.03 -12.60
N ASN A 3 -9.48 -2.77 -12.39
CA ASN A 3 -9.16 -3.32 -11.08
C ASN A 3 -8.54 -2.22 -10.23
N GLN A 4 -8.97 -2.15 -8.99
CA GLN A 4 -8.40 -1.22 -8.02
C GLN A 4 -7.41 -1.96 -7.14
N VAL A 5 -6.39 -1.24 -6.71
CA VAL A 5 -5.39 -1.76 -5.79
C VAL A 5 -5.40 -0.89 -4.54
N ARG A 6 -5.57 -1.52 -3.38
CA ARG A 6 -5.50 -0.81 -2.10
C ARG A 6 -4.05 -0.66 -1.70
N ILE A 7 -3.70 0.53 -1.29
CA ILE A 7 -2.38 0.79 -0.69
C ILE A 7 -2.59 0.89 0.80
N GLU A 8 -1.93 0.00 1.55
CA GLU A 8 -2.09 -0.09 3.00
C GLU A 8 -0.77 0.19 3.69
N ILE A 9 -0.87 0.82 4.84
CA ILE A 9 0.27 1.19 5.69
C ILE A 9 0.13 0.45 7.01
N MET A 10 1.21 -0.18 7.47
CA MET A 10 1.24 -0.79 8.79
C MET A 10 1.59 0.27 9.84
N ASP A 11 0.80 0.33 10.91
CA ASP A 11 1.08 1.24 12.01
C ASP A 11 2.10 0.63 12.97
N GLN A 12 2.42 1.37 14.04
CA GLN A 12 3.41 0.93 15.03
C GLN A 12 2.94 -0.29 15.83
N PHE A 13 1.65 -0.60 15.78
CA PHE A 13 1.07 -1.73 16.51
C PHE A 13 0.88 -2.97 15.63
N GLY A 14 1.37 -2.90 14.39
CA GLY A 14 1.26 -4.03 13.47
C GLY A 14 -0.07 -4.14 12.75
N LYS A 15 -0.89 -3.09 12.78
CA LYS A 15 -2.19 -3.09 12.09
C LYS A 15 -2.08 -2.39 10.75
N TRP A 16 -2.77 -2.94 9.75
CA TRP A 16 -2.81 -2.36 8.42
C TRP A 16 -3.93 -1.33 8.31
N HIS A 17 -3.61 -0.17 7.75
CA HIS A 17 -4.56 0.92 7.52
C HIS A 17 -4.58 1.26 6.05
N ARG A 18 -5.77 1.46 5.51
CA ARG A 18 -5.90 1.88 4.12
C ARG A 18 -5.43 3.32 3.96
N TYR A 19 -4.49 3.52 3.04
CA TYR A 19 -4.00 4.85 2.71
C TYR A 19 -4.73 5.43 1.50
N THR A 20 -4.75 4.68 0.38
CA THR A 20 -5.40 5.11 -0.85
C THR A 20 -5.66 3.90 -1.73
N SER A 21 -6.37 4.13 -2.83
CA SER A 21 -6.55 3.15 -3.88
C SER A 21 -6.05 3.73 -5.19
N VAL A 22 -5.44 2.88 -6.01
CA VAL A 22 -4.91 3.27 -7.31
C VAL A 22 -5.29 2.24 -8.35
N SER A 23 -5.10 2.58 -9.62
CA SER A 23 -5.31 1.63 -10.71
C SER A 23 -4.30 0.49 -10.62
N ASN A 24 -4.68 -0.67 -11.12
CA ASN A 24 -3.77 -1.83 -11.15
C ASN A 24 -2.76 -1.65 -12.28
N SER A 25 -1.78 -0.81 -12.05
CA SER A 25 -0.72 -0.46 -12.98
C SER A 25 0.60 -0.45 -12.21
N PRO A 26 1.67 -1.07 -12.75
CA PRO A 26 2.95 -1.13 -12.03
C PRO A 26 3.47 0.24 -11.61
N SER A 27 3.39 1.25 -12.49
CA SER A 27 3.88 2.58 -12.15
C SER A 27 3.03 3.25 -11.09
N SER A 28 1.71 3.14 -11.17
CA SER A 28 0.81 3.71 -10.18
C SER A 28 1.00 3.07 -8.81
N ILE A 29 1.14 1.75 -8.79
CA ILE A 29 1.37 1.00 -7.55
C ILE A 29 2.71 1.43 -6.93
N LYS A 30 3.75 1.48 -7.71
CA LYS A 30 5.08 1.85 -7.21
C LYS A 30 5.09 3.26 -6.63
N GLN A 31 4.50 4.22 -7.34
CA GLN A 31 4.43 5.60 -6.87
C GLN A 31 3.64 5.70 -5.57
N ALA A 32 2.51 5.01 -5.50
CA ALA A 32 1.67 5.04 -4.32
C ALA A 32 2.35 4.39 -3.13
N LEU A 33 3.07 3.29 -3.34
CA LEU A 33 3.81 2.63 -2.27
C LEU A 33 4.92 3.54 -1.73
N GLN A 34 5.64 4.22 -2.61
CA GLN A 34 6.69 5.14 -2.20
C GLN A 34 6.12 6.32 -1.42
N ALA A 35 5.01 6.87 -1.89
CA ALA A 35 4.35 7.97 -1.19
C ALA A 35 3.83 7.52 0.18
N ALA A 36 3.25 6.33 0.24
CA ALA A 36 2.73 5.78 1.50
C ALA A 36 3.86 5.56 2.52
N LEU A 37 5.01 5.10 2.05
CA LEU A 37 6.15 4.83 2.92
C LEU A 37 6.67 6.10 3.60
N LYS A 38 6.43 7.26 2.98
CA LYS A 38 6.84 8.54 3.53
C LYS A 38 5.83 9.12 4.52
N GLN A 39 4.67 8.48 4.69
CA GLN A 39 3.66 8.96 5.60
C GLN A 39 4.09 8.77 7.05
N GLN A 40 3.62 9.67 7.91
CA GLN A 40 3.95 9.63 9.33
C GLN A 40 3.51 8.31 9.98
N LEU A 41 2.38 7.77 9.55
CA LEU A 41 1.87 6.51 10.08
C LEU A 41 2.85 5.37 9.85
N ALA A 42 3.57 5.39 8.72
CA ALA A 42 4.54 4.35 8.38
C ALA A 42 5.92 4.59 8.98
N SER A 43 6.11 5.69 9.71
CA SER A 43 7.45 6.11 10.15
C SER A 43 8.11 5.10 11.08
N ARG A 44 7.34 4.35 11.84
CA ARG A 44 7.87 3.38 12.78
C ARG A 44 8.04 1.99 12.17
N SER A 45 6.99 1.47 11.56
CA SER A 45 7.03 0.14 10.97
C SER A 45 7.74 0.14 9.62
N LYS A 46 7.62 1.23 8.86
CA LYS A 46 8.18 1.41 7.52
C LYS A 46 7.75 0.28 6.58
N LYS A 47 6.52 -0.19 6.74
CA LYS A 47 5.95 -1.25 5.91
C LYS A 47 4.70 -0.75 5.24
N VAL A 48 4.64 -0.92 3.93
CA VAL A 48 3.47 -0.59 3.12
C VAL A 48 3.26 -1.73 2.12
N ARG A 49 2.01 -1.92 1.70
CA ARG A 49 1.71 -2.99 0.75
C ARG A 49 0.62 -2.56 -0.23
N ALA A 50 0.64 -3.21 -1.39
CA ALA A 50 -0.41 -3.07 -2.39
C ALA A 50 -1.20 -4.37 -2.44
N VAL A 51 -2.51 -4.28 -2.27
CA VAL A 51 -3.40 -5.43 -2.21
C VAL A 51 -4.46 -5.29 -3.30
N ASP A 52 -4.64 -6.35 -4.08
CA ASP A 52 -5.70 -6.38 -5.08
C ASP A 52 -7.05 -6.32 -4.37
N ASP A 53 -7.83 -5.28 -4.65
CA ASP A 53 -9.09 -5.04 -3.96
C ASP A 53 -10.14 -6.10 -4.28
N LYS A 54 -10.00 -6.77 -5.43
CA LYS A 54 -10.95 -7.78 -5.88
C LYS A 54 -10.68 -9.15 -5.25
N THR A 55 -9.40 -9.52 -5.13
CA THR A 55 -9.01 -10.86 -4.67
C THR A 55 -8.39 -10.85 -3.29
N ASN A 56 -8.03 -9.68 -2.74
CA ASN A 56 -7.31 -9.53 -1.48
C ASN A 56 -5.90 -10.15 -1.51
N ASN A 57 -5.37 -10.38 -2.70
CA ASN A 57 -4.00 -10.87 -2.84
C ASN A 57 -3.01 -9.72 -2.74
N ILE A 58 -1.89 -9.95 -2.06
CA ILE A 58 -0.82 -8.96 -1.99
C ILE A 58 -0.09 -8.97 -3.33
N ILE A 59 -0.03 -7.79 -3.97
CA ILE A 59 0.64 -7.62 -5.25
C ILE A 59 2.09 -7.26 -5.04
N ASP A 60 2.36 -6.35 -4.11
CA ASP A 60 3.71 -5.84 -3.88
C ASP A 60 3.79 -5.29 -2.46
N MET A 61 5.01 -5.14 -1.98
CA MET A 61 5.27 -4.66 -0.63
C MET A 61 6.59 -3.89 -0.63
N LEU A 62 6.63 -2.78 0.12
CA LEU A 62 7.85 -2.01 0.34
C LEU A 62 8.15 -1.96 1.82
N GLN A 63 9.44 -1.99 2.15
CA GLN A 63 9.93 -1.79 3.50
C GLN A 63 11.03 -0.73 3.46
N GLY A 64 10.97 0.15 4.43
CA GLY A 64 11.97 1.20 4.56
C GLY A 64 13.20 0.80 5.36
#